data_ed144e05be40a35fe7aec80a2be7d705
#
_entry.id   ed144e05be40a35fe7aec80a2be7d705
#
_cell.length_a   1.000
_cell.length_b   1.000
_cell.length_c   1.000
_cell.angle_alpha   90.00
_cell.angle_beta   90.00
_cell.angle_gamma   90.00
#
_symmetry.space_group_name_H-M   'P 1'
#
loop_
_entity.id
_entity.type
_entity.pdbx_description
1 polymer ?
#
loop_
_entity_poly.entity_id
_entity_poly.type
_entity_poly.pdbx_seq_one_letter_code
_entity_poly.pdbx_strand_id
1 'polypeptide(L)'
;MNRLFTLLFLSFPFLAFSQSYALLNQVVASGGGSGAQGNYDIVWTIGEPVITTVSNQQHMLTQGFHQPNLLASVSTWDLNLTAFNFEVYPNPTTDFLNLTYKLQPENKLSFQVFNAAGRAYGPIESLTSVGTHTLDCINWPAGVYYLMVFDQKSAKAASIKIVRI
;
A
#
# COMPACT_ATOMS: atom_id res chain seq x y z
N MET A 1 18.28 -47.76 -36.27
CA MET A 1 18.35 -46.34 -35.89
C MET A 1 16.98 -45.69 -35.74
N ASN A 2 15.95 -46.07 -36.46
CA ASN A 2 14.64 -45.38 -36.44
C ASN A 2 13.78 -45.63 -35.19
N ARG A 3 13.99 -46.74 -34.46
CA ARG A 3 13.18 -47.06 -33.26
C ARG A 3 13.58 -46.23 -32.01
N LEU A 4 14.84 -45.79 -31.96
CA LEU A 4 15.32 -44.95 -30.87
C LEU A 4 14.81 -43.54 -30.94
N PHE A 5 14.65 -42.98 -32.15
CA PHE A 5 14.06 -41.66 -32.40
C PHE A 5 12.57 -41.60 -32.07
N THR A 6 11.83 -42.68 -32.32
CA THR A 6 10.39 -42.77 -32.00
C THR A 6 10.14 -42.80 -30.50
N LEU A 7 11.00 -43.45 -29.70
CA LEU A 7 10.94 -43.48 -28.25
C LEU A 7 11.28 -42.11 -27.62
N LEU A 8 12.23 -41.36 -28.21
CA LEU A 8 12.59 -40.03 -27.78
C LEU A 8 11.46 -39.02 -28.01
N PHE A 9 10.70 -39.18 -29.10
CA PHE A 9 9.54 -38.28 -29.41
C PHE A 9 8.31 -38.57 -28.54
N LEU A 10 8.18 -39.80 -28.02
CA LEU A 10 7.05 -40.16 -27.13
C LEU A 10 7.22 -39.66 -25.69
N SER A 11 8.46 -39.33 -25.27
CA SER A 11 8.76 -38.83 -23.93
C SER A 11 8.65 -37.33 -23.79
N PHE A 12 8.46 -36.59 -24.89
CA PHE A 12 8.43 -35.10 -24.89
C PHE A 12 7.12 -34.44 -24.43
N PRO A 13 5.91 -35.07 -24.50
CA PRO A 13 4.68 -34.41 -24.10
C PRO A 13 4.42 -34.36 -22.57
N PHE A 14 5.32 -34.89 -21.73
CA PHE A 14 5.11 -34.90 -20.28
C PHE A 14 5.53 -33.62 -19.54
N LEU A 15 6.02 -32.59 -20.25
CA LEU A 15 6.29 -31.26 -19.68
C LEU A 15 5.13 -30.30 -19.95
N ALA A 16 3.90 -30.72 -19.72
CA ALA A 16 2.78 -29.82 -19.65
C ALA A 16 2.85 -29.05 -18.33
N PHE A 17 3.39 -27.84 -18.35
CA PHE A 17 3.29 -26.92 -17.23
C PHE A 17 1.82 -26.56 -17.05
N SER A 18 1.22 -27.04 -15.98
CA SER A 18 -0.10 -26.59 -15.55
C SER A 18 0.00 -25.10 -15.19
N GLN A 19 -0.62 -24.28 -16.00
CA GLN A 19 -0.77 -22.86 -15.65
C GLN A 19 -1.82 -22.76 -14.54
N SER A 20 -1.40 -22.35 -13.37
CA SER A 20 -2.30 -22.03 -12.27
C SER A 20 -2.94 -20.68 -12.55
N TYR A 21 -4.20 -20.68 -12.96
CA TYR A 21 -4.98 -19.45 -13.05
C TYR A 21 -5.55 -19.13 -11.68
N ALA A 22 -5.10 -18.03 -11.09
CA ALA A 22 -5.76 -17.46 -9.93
C ALA A 22 -6.85 -16.49 -10.39
N LEU A 23 -8.11 -16.80 -10.14
CA LEU A 23 -9.20 -15.85 -10.32
C LEU A 23 -9.17 -14.88 -9.14
N LEU A 24 -8.67 -13.68 -9.36
CA LEU A 24 -8.52 -12.67 -8.31
C LEU A 24 -9.85 -12.00 -7.97
N ASN A 25 -10.73 -11.78 -8.96
CA ASN A 25 -12.04 -11.18 -8.76
C ASN A 25 -13.08 -11.85 -9.67
N GLN A 26 -14.25 -12.17 -9.12
CA GLN A 26 -15.40 -12.65 -9.87
C GLN A 26 -16.63 -11.82 -9.55
N VAL A 27 -17.37 -11.45 -10.57
CA VAL A 27 -18.67 -10.78 -10.46
C VAL A 27 -19.72 -11.68 -11.09
N VAL A 28 -20.79 -11.96 -10.35
CA VAL A 28 -21.98 -12.66 -10.87
C VAL A 28 -23.01 -11.60 -11.23
N ALA A 29 -23.26 -11.41 -12.51
CA ALA A 29 -24.19 -10.42 -13.02
C ALA A 29 -25.04 -11.03 -14.14
N SER A 30 -26.22 -10.43 -14.41
CA SER A 30 -27.11 -10.87 -15.51
C SER A 30 -26.53 -10.55 -16.89
N GLY A 31 -25.62 -9.58 -16.98
CA GLY A 31 -24.89 -9.22 -18.17
C GLY A 31 -23.73 -8.31 -17.83
N GLY A 32 -22.75 -8.25 -18.69
CA GLY A 32 -21.59 -7.37 -18.52
C GLY A 32 -20.63 -7.48 -19.69
N GLY A 33 -19.64 -6.61 -19.72
CA GLY A 33 -18.61 -6.62 -20.74
C GLY A 33 -17.42 -5.74 -20.36
N SER A 34 -16.37 -5.86 -21.13
CA SER A 34 -15.20 -5.02 -21.03
C SER A 34 -14.75 -4.57 -22.41
N GLY A 35 -14.18 -3.38 -22.51
CA GLY A 35 -13.56 -2.85 -23.70
C GLY A 35 -12.37 -1.97 -23.35
N ALA A 36 -11.29 -2.10 -24.08
CA ALA A 36 -10.10 -1.28 -23.95
C ALA A 36 -9.95 -0.36 -25.17
N GLN A 37 -9.69 0.92 -24.93
CA GLN A 37 -9.37 1.87 -26.00
C GLN A 37 -8.31 2.87 -25.53
N GLY A 38 -7.11 2.79 -26.11
CA GLY A 38 -5.97 3.59 -25.67
C GLY A 38 -5.54 3.24 -24.26
N ASN A 39 -5.51 4.24 -23.37
CA ASN A 39 -5.17 4.08 -21.95
C ASN A 39 -6.39 3.86 -21.04
N TYR A 40 -7.57 3.62 -21.61
CA TYR A 40 -8.80 3.46 -20.85
C TYR A 40 -9.32 2.04 -20.98
N ASP A 41 -9.56 1.39 -19.83
CA ASP A 41 -10.30 0.14 -19.74
C ASP A 41 -11.68 0.45 -19.15
N ILE A 42 -12.73 0.13 -19.94
CA ILE A 42 -14.11 0.28 -19.51
C ILE A 42 -14.66 -1.11 -19.21
N VAL A 43 -15.13 -1.29 -18.00
CA VAL A 43 -15.77 -2.54 -17.56
C VAL A 43 -17.15 -2.20 -17.01
N TRP A 44 -18.17 -2.95 -17.37
CA TRP A 44 -19.55 -2.70 -16.95
C TRP A 44 -20.27 -4.00 -16.64
N THR A 45 -21.21 -3.93 -15.69
CA THR A 45 -22.11 -5.02 -15.30
C THR A 45 -23.54 -4.52 -15.16
N ILE A 46 -24.52 -5.40 -15.42
CA ILE A 46 -25.96 -5.12 -15.28
C ILE A 46 -26.60 -6.24 -14.45
N GLY A 47 -27.39 -5.85 -13.44
CA GLY A 47 -28.23 -6.76 -12.68
C GLY A 47 -27.43 -7.74 -11.82
N GLU A 48 -26.83 -7.26 -10.75
CA GLU A 48 -26.16 -8.09 -9.76
C GLU A 48 -27.18 -8.72 -8.81
N PRO A 49 -27.31 -10.06 -8.75
CA PRO A 49 -28.29 -10.72 -7.89
C PRO A 49 -27.89 -10.75 -6.41
N VAL A 50 -26.61 -10.48 -6.10
CA VAL A 50 -26.06 -10.50 -4.73
C VAL A 50 -25.78 -9.07 -4.28
N ILE A 51 -26.48 -8.64 -3.23
CA ILE A 51 -26.40 -7.28 -2.68
C ILE A 51 -25.63 -7.19 -1.35
N THR A 52 -24.99 -8.27 -0.91
CA THR A 52 -24.19 -8.31 0.32
C THR A 52 -22.82 -8.91 0.04
N THR A 53 -21.80 -8.35 0.69
CA THR A 53 -20.46 -8.94 0.66
C THR A 53 -20.42 -10.19 1.54
N VAL A 54 -20.07 -11.31 0.95
CA VAL A 54 -19.87 -12.58 1.64
C VAL A 54 -18.40 -12.96 1.53
N SER A 55 -17.75 -13.24 2.64
CA SER A 55 -16.33 -13.65 2.66
C SER A 55 -16.13 -14.89 3.51
N ASN A 56 -15.19 -15.71 3.10
CA ASN A 56 -14.55 -16.75 3.91
C ASN A 56 -13.03 -16.53 3.91
N GLN A 57 -12.27 -17.42 4.56
CA GLN A 57 -10.82 -17.29 4.69
C GLN A 57 -10.05 -17.30 3.35
N GLN A 58 -10.69 -17.74 2.25
CA GLN A 58 -10.03 -17.97 0.96
C GLN A 58 -10.68 -17.18 -0.19
N HIS A 59 -11.95 -16.80 -0.06
CA HIS A 59 -12.73 -16.16 -1.12
C HIS A 59 -13.57 -15.01 -0.55
N MET A 60 -13.66 -13.94 -1.32
CA MET A 60 -14.50 -12.78 -1.03
C MET A 60 -15.41 -12.52 -2.24
N LEU A 61 -16.71 -12.47 -2.02
CA LEU A 61 -17.70 -12.04 -2.99
C LEU A 61 -18.17 -10.65 -2.59
N THR A 62 -17.80 -9.65 -3.36
CA THR A 62 -18.14 -8.25 -3.09
C THR A 62 -19.36 -7.81 -3.86
N GLN A 63 -20.14 -6.94 -3.24
CA GLN A 63 -21.29 -6.28 -3.84
C GLN A 63 -20.82 -5.07 -4.66
N GLY A 64 -21.52 -4.84 -5.80
CA GLY A 64 -21.48 -3.60 -6.55
C GLY A 64 -20.38 -3.51 -7.59
N PHE A 65 -20.35 -2.39 -8.26
CA PHE A 65 -19.51 -2.04 -9.38
C PHE A 65 -18.05 -2.51 -9.20
N HIS A 66 -17.39 -2.91 -10.29
CA HIS A 66 -15.99 -3.35 -10.29
C HIS A 66 -15.11 -2.55 -9.35
N GLN A 67 -14.78 -3.16 -8.23
CA GLN A 67 -13.82 -2.55 -7.33
C GLN A 67 -12.42 -2.85 -7.87
N PRO A 68 -11.54 -1.85 -7.99
CA PRO A 68 -10.15 -2.11 -8.29
C PRO A 68 -9.61 -3.09 -7.25
N ASN A 69 -8.68 -3.93 -7.65
CA ASN A 69 -8.07 -4.92 -6.76
C ASN A 69 -7.35 -4.20 -5.59
N LEU A 70 -8.10 -3.89 -4.54
CA LEU A 70 -7.59 -3.19 -3.35
C LEU A 70 -6.51 -3.99 -2.63
N LEU A 71 -6.49 -5.31 -2.83
CA LEU A 71 -5.46 -6.18 -2.23
C LEU A 71 -4.11 -6.11 -2.95
N ALA A 72 -4.09 -5.69 -4.21
CA ALA A 72 -2.85 -5.56 -4.98
C ALA A 72 -2.18 -4.20 -4.84
N SER A 73 -2.88 -3.20 -4.28
CA SER A 73 -2.40 -1.81 -4.27
C SER A 73 -2.34 -1.15 -2.90
N VAL A 74 -2.83 -1.77 -1.87
CA VAL A 74 -2.48 -1.32 -0.52
C VAL A 74 -1.13 -1.97 -0.19
N SER A 75 -0.08 -1.41 -0.75
CA SER A 75 1.21 -1.47 -0.10
C SER A 75 0.94 -1.06 1.34
N THR A 76 0.93 -2.01 2.25
CA THR A 76 1.01 -1.72 3.67
C THR A 76 2.27 -0.88 3.80
N TRP A 77 2.09 0.38 4.12
CA TRP A 77 3.15 1.33 4.39
C TRP A 77 3.79 0.88 5.71
N ASP A 78 4.54 -0.19 5.64
CA ASP A 78 4.97 -0.94 6.81
C ASP A 78 6.46 -0.66 7.05
N LEU A 79 6.76 0.61 7.28
CA LEU A 79 8.03 1.02 7.82
C LEU A 79 8.01 0.76 9.34
N ASN A 80 8.83 -0.16 9.79
CA ASN A 80 8.96 -0.44 11.21
C ASN A 80 9.77 0.67 11.89
N LEU A 81 9.09 1.65 12.45
CA LEU A 81 9.71 2.79 13.13
C LEU A 81 10.45 2.40 14.43
N THR A 82 10.07 1.29 15.07
CA THR A 82 10.77 0.82 16.28
C THR A 82 12.21 0.39 15.97
N ALA A 83 12.49 -0.08 14.76
CA ALA A 83 13.85 -0.40 14.32
C ALA A 83 14.78 0.82 14.31
N PHE A 84 14.24 2.03 14.25
CA PHE A 84 14.97 3.30 14.26
C PHE A 84 14.88 4.03 15.59
N ASN A 85 14.32 3.41 16.64
CA ASN A 85 14.01 4.05 17.92
C ASN A 85 13.30 5.40 17.71
N PHE A 86 12.32 5.41 16.79
CA PHE A 86 11.63 6.63 16.38
C PHE A 86 10.52 6.96 17.37
N GLU A 87 10.64 8.10 18.03
CA GLU A 87 9.67 8.58 19.03
C GLU A 87 9.26 10.01 18.72
N VAL A 88 8.01 10.33 19.04
CA VAL A 88 7.41 11.65 18.82
C VAL A 88 6.77 12.14 20.10
N TYR A 89 7.27 13.25 20.65
CA TYR A 89 6.76 13.80 21.89
C TYR A 89 6.94 15.32 22.01
N PRO A 90 6.09 15.99 22.82
CA PRO A 90 4.90 15.48 23.47
C PRO A 90 3.76 15.23 22.46
N ASN A 91 2.89 14.29 22.79
CA ASN A 91 1.67 14.08 22.02
C ASN A 91 0.52 13.76 23.02
N PRO A 92 -0.42 14.68 23.25
CA PRO A 92 -0.66 15.95 22.55
C PRO A 92 0.46 17.01 22.70
N THR A 93 0.52 17.91 21.73
CA THR A 93 1.47 19.03 21.68
C THR A 93 0.76 20.39 21.67
N THR A 94 1.44 21.44 22.17
CA THR A 94 1.04 22.85 22.06
C THR A 94 1.95 23.61 21.10
N ASP A 95 3.20 23.80 21.48
CA ASP A 95 4.13 24.72 20.79
C ASP A 95 5.18 23.98 19.97
N PHE A 96 5.72 22.88 20.51
CA PHE A 96 6.83 22.15 19.91
C PHE A 96 6.59 20.64 19.94
N LEU A 97 7.05 19.99 18.89
CA LEU A 97 7.04 18.54 18.77
C LEU A 97 8.46 18.05 18.48
N ASN A 98 8.96 17.13 19.28
CA ASN A 98 10.28 16.54 19.11
C ASN A 98 10.16 15.17 18.46
N LEU A 99 10.99 14.95 17.47
CA LEU A 99 11.20 13.67 16.80
C LEU A 99 12.58 13.17 17.21
N THR A 100 12.67 12.10 17.97
CA THR A 100 13.94 11.43 18.29
C THR A 100 14.08 10.18 17.46
N TYR A 101 15.28 9.91 16.98
CA TYR A 101 15.54 8.76 16.11
C TYR A 101 17.01 8.37 16.13
N LYS A 102 17.28 7.11 15.75
CA LYS A 102 18.62 6.57 15.59
C LYS A 102 18.72 5.84 14.26
N LEU A 103 19.38 6.50 13.29
CA LEU A 103 19.58 5.94 11.96
C LEU A 103 20.98 5.35 11.83
N GLN A 104 21.08 4.24 11.11
CA GLN A 104 22.36 3.73 10.60
C GLN A 104 22.79 4.57 9.38
N PRO A 105 24.09 4.66 9.06
CA PRO A 105 24.58 5.48 7.96
C PRO A 105 23.96 5.20 6.59
N GLU A 106 23.50 3.96 6.38
CA GLU A 106 22.84 3.52 5.17
C GLU A 106 21.35 3.87 5.06
N ASN A 107 20.72 4.26 6.17
CA ASN A 107 19.32 4.63 6.20
C ASN A 107 19.12 6.09 5.80
N LYS A 108 18.15 6.33 4.94
CA LYS A 108 17.75 7.67 4.50
C LYS A 108 16.25 7.83 4.71
N LEU A 109 15.87 8.33 5.87
CA LEU A 109 14.50 8.67 6.16
C LEU A 109 14.22 10.13 5.84
N SER A 110 13.02 10.40 5.40
CA SER A 110 12.48 11.76 5.29
C SER A 110 11.09 11.78 5.91
N PHE A 111 10.63 12.94 6.31
CA PHE A 111 9.29 13.09 6.85
C PHE A 111 8.60 14.33 6.31
N GLN A 112 7.28 14.32 6.39
CA GLN A 112 6.42 15.46 6.13
C GLN A 112 5.17 15.37 7.01
N VAL A 113 4.66 16.53 7.42
CA VAL A 113 3.45 16.60 8.23
C VAL A 113 2.28 16.99 7.35
N PHE A 114 1.12 16.36 7.59
CA PHE A 114 -0.14 16.65 6.92
C PHE A 114 -1.24 16.89 7.96
N ASN A 115 -2.20 17.74 7.66
CA ASN A 115 -3.42 17.82 8.44
C ASN A 115 -4.43 16.72 8.05
N ALA A 116 -5.55 16.65 8.77
CA ALA A 116 -6.61 15.66 8.50
C ALA A 116 -7.24 15.78 7.09
N ALA A 117 -7.11 16.93 6.43
CA ALA A 117 -7.58 17.15 5.05
C ALA A 117 -6.50 16.80 3.99
N GLY A 118 -5.35 16.25 4.39
CA GLY A 118 -4.26 15.90 3.49
C GLY A 118 -3.41 17.09 3.01
N ARG A 119 -3.59 18.27 3.59
CA ARG A 119 -2.76 19.43 3.27
C ARG A 119 -1.43 19.33 4.02
N ALA A 120 -0.32 19.48 3.29
CA ALA A 120 1.01 19.49 3.87
C ALA A 120 1.28 20.73 4.71
N TYR A 121 1.95 20.53 5.84
CA TYR A 121 2.51 21.54 6.73
C TYR A 121 4.04 21.44 6.71
N GLY A 122 4.68 22.41 6.12
CA GLY A 122 6.14 22.43 5.95
C GLY A 122 6.65 21.61 4.75
N PRO A 123 7.95 21.71 4.47
CA PRO A 123 8.62 20.96 3.41
C PRO A 123 8.82 19.49 3.80
N ILE A 124 9.27 18.70 2.83
CA ILE A 124 9.83 17.37 3.13
C ILE A 124 11.23 17.59 3.72
N GLU A 125 11.45 17.03 4.89
CA GLU A 125 12.74 17.12 5.57
C GLU A 125 13.42 15.76 5.66
N SER A 126 14.74 15.76 5.48
CA SER A 126 15.55 14.53 5.54
C SER A 126 16.17 14.36 6.92
N LEU A 127 16.08 13.16 7.45
CA LEU A 127 16.69 12.77 8.72
C LEU A 127 18.03 12.10 8.46
N THR A 128 19.06 12.55 9.14
CA THR A 128 20.41 12.02 9.00
C THR A 128 20.98 11.66 10.37
N SER A 129 21.62 10.48 10.45
CA SER A 129 22.30 9.99 11.65
C SER A 129 21.41 9.81 12.89
N VAL A 130 21.92 10.12 14.05
CA VAL A 130 21.21 10.06 15.35
C VAL A 130 20.92 11.49 15.79
N GLY A 131 19.72 11.76 16.26
CA GLY A 131 19.40 13.10 16.71
C GLY A 131 17.98 13.31 17.17
N THR A 132 17.73 14.57 17.49
CA THR A 132 16.39 15.09 17.78
C THR A 132 16.12 16.21 16.80
N HIS A 133 15.00 16.14 16.13
CA HIS A 133 14.48 17.20 15.27
C HIS A 133 13.27 17.84 15.95
N THR A 134 13.26 19.16 16.10
CA THR A 134 12.17 19.88 16.76
C THR A 134 11.36 20.64 15.71
N LEU A 135 10.06 20.37 15.70
CA LEU A 135 9.09 21.08 14.87
C LEU A 135 8.40 22.18 15.67
N ASP A 136 8.32 23.37 15.10
CA ASP A 136 7.52 24.46 15.64
C ASP A 136 6.05 24.29 15.22
N CYS A 137 5.19 24.09 16.21
CA CYS A 137 3.75 23.89 16.03
C CYS A 137 2.91 25.11 16.45
N ILE A 138 3.53 26.23 16.85
CA ILE A 138 2.85 27.42 17.41
C ILE A 138 1.75 27.92 16.46
N ASN A 139 2.04 27.96 15.16
CA ASN A 139 1.14 28.48 14.13
C ASN A 139 0.21 27.41 13.54
N TRP A 140 0.20 26.19 14.09
CA TRP A 140 -0.73 25.18 13.61
C TRP A 140 -2.08 25.32 14.31
N PRO A 141 -3.20 25.29 13.58
CA PRO A 141 -4.52 25.20 14.19
C PRO A 141 -4.65 23.96 15.10
N ALA A 142 -5.44 24.07 16.16
CA ALA A 142 -5.77 22.91 16.98
C ALA A 142 -6.44 21.83 16.12
N GLY A 143 -6.01 20.57 16.27
CA GLY A 143 -6.53 19.49 15.45
C GLY A 143 -5.64 18.26 15.39
N VAL A 144 -5.97 17.37 14.45
CA VAL A 144 -5.23 16.12 14.21
C VAL A 144 -4.33 16.30 12.99
N TYR A 145 -3.09 15.89 13.16
CA TYR A 145 -2.06 15.88 12.12
C TYR A 145 -1.48 14.48 11.99
N TYR A 146 -0.87 14.21 10.85
CA TYR A 146 -0.20 12.97 10.54
C TYR A 146 1.23 13.25 10.10
N LEU A 147 2.19 12.77 10.88
CA LEU A 147 3.59 12.75 10.51
C LEU A 147 3.83 11.51 9.65
N MET A 148 4.11 11.72 8.38
CA MET A 148 4.47 10.65 7.45
C MET A 148 5.98 10.53 7.39
N VAL A 149 6.51 9.37 7.68
CA VAL A 149 7.94 9.04 7.60
C VAL A 149 8.16 8.10 6.43
N PHE A 150 9.12 8.43 5.57
CA PHE A 150 9.41 7.69 4.34
C PHE A 150 10.84 7.16 4.37
N ASP A 151 11.02 5.90 4.05
CA ASP A 151 12.34 5.35 3.74
C ASP A 151 12.56 5.38 2.23
N GLN A 152 13.51 6.21 1.80
CA GLN A 152 13.83 6.41 0.39
C GLN A 152 14.43 5.15 -0.27
N LYS A 153 15.02 4.25 0.51
CA LYS A 153 15.68 3.05 0.01
C LYS A 153 14.70 1.90 -0.23
N SER A 154 13.81 1.66 0.74
CA SER A 154 12.86 0.55 0.66
C SER A 154 11.51 0.94 0.04
N ALA A 155 11.31 2.24 -0.25
CA ALA A 155 10.02 2.82 -0.67
C ALA A 155 8.87 2.51 0.31
N LYS A 156 9.20 2.32 1.59
CA LYS A 156 8.25 2.10 2.67
C LYS A 156 7.97 3.40 3.41
N ALA A 157 6.82 3.47 4.06
CA ALA A 157 6.46 4.60 4.87
C ALA A 157 5.74 4.18 6.15
N ALA A 158 5.65 5.08 7.10
CA ALA A 158 4.83 4.95 8.30
C ALA A 158 4.15 6.27 8.61
N SER A 159 3.06 6.20 9.35
CA SER A 159 2.27 7.35 9.76
C SER A 159 2.14 7.38 11.27
N ILE A 160 2.41 8.53 11.88
CA ILE A 160 2.22 8.79 13.31
C ILE A 160 1.18 9.88 13.47
N LYS A 161 0.13 9.58 14.25
CA LYS A 161 -0.91 10.56 14.59
C LYS A 161 -0.40 11.53 15.65
N ILE A 162 -0.57 12.83 15.41
CA ILE A 162 -0.24 13.92 16.31
C ILE A 162 -1.53 14.67 16.66
N VAL A 163 -1.69 15.06 17.91
CA VAL A 163 -2.80 15.87 18.37
C VAL A 163 -2.26 17.23 18.82
N ARG A 164 -2.68 18.31 18.19
CA ARG A 164 -2.35 19.69 18.58
C ARG A 164 -3.55 20.28 19.34
N ILE A 165 -3.31 20.77 20.54
CA ILE A 165 -4.30 21.38 21.45
C ILE A 165 -4.09 22.88 21.64
#